data_e3a67c8eea95760be48a1c2f5eb4ae3f
#
_entry.id   e3a67c8eea95760be48a1c2f5eb4ae3f
#
_cell.length_a   1.000
_cell.length_b   1.000
_cell.length_c   1.000
_cell.angle_alpha   90.00
_cell.angle_beta   90.00
_cell.angle_gamma   90.00
#
_symmetry.space_group_name_H-M   'P 1'
#
loop_
_entity.id
_entity.type
_entity.pdbx_description
1 polymer ?
#
loop_
_entity_poly.entity_id
_entity_poly.type
_entity_poly.pdbx_seq_one_letter_code
_entity_poly.pdbx_strand_id
1 'polypeptide(L)'
;MLLTEDQRMVRDSVRAYVQEKIAPKAAAWDKAHTFPAAELKGLAEMGCYGIAVPDEYGGAGMDYTSLAIILEEIAAGDGGVSTVISVNNCPVCSIMMSFASEQQKRDWLVPLARGEMLGAFCLTEPHVGSDASGLRTT
;
A
#
# COMPACT_ATOMS: atom_id res chain seq x y z
N MET A 1 11.27 -7.79 -19.10
CA MET A 1 9.98 -7.16 -19.46
C MET A 1 10.26 -5.69 -19.77
N LEU A 2 9.70 -5.15 -20.87
CA LEU A 2 9.83 -3.73 -21.17
C LEU A 2 8.67 -2.99 -20.50
N LEU A 3 8.98 -2.00 -19.67
CA LEU A 3 7.98 -1.15 -19.04
C LEU A 3 7.33 -0.22 -20.07
N THR A 4 6.04 0.07 -19.88
CA THR A 4 5.36 1.12 -20.63
C THR A 4 5.92 2.51 -20.28
N GLU A 5 5.54 3.54 -21.00
CA GLU A 5 5.94 4.92 -20.69
C GLU A 5 5.36 5.37 -19.34
N ASP A 6 4.08 5.09 -19.11
CA ASP A 6 3.42 5.40 -17.83
C ASP A 6 4.07 4.68 -16.65
N GLN A 7 4.39 3.39 -16.79
CA GLN A 7 5.09 2.63 -15.75
C GLN A 7 6.47 3.19 -15.44
N ARG A 8 7.22 3.67 -16.46
CA ARG A 8 8.51 4.35 -16.25
C ARG A 8 8.33 5.67 -15.52
N MET A 9 7.35 6.47 -15.93
CA MET A 9 7.07 7.76 -15.32
C MET A 9 6.71 7.62 -13.84
N VAL A 10 5.83 6.68 -13.51
CA VAL A 10 5.44 6.38 -12.13
C VAL A 10 6.63 5.89 -11.32
N ARG A 11 7.40 4.93 -11.84
CA ARG A 11 8.63 4.45 -11.21
C ARG A 11 9.58 5.58 -10.87
N ASP A 12 9.87 6.44 -11.84
CA ASP A 12 10.87 7.50 -11.68
C ASP A 12 10.38 8.56 -10.68
N SER A 13 9.08 8.86 -10.64
CA SER A 13 8.47 9.76 -9.67
C SER A 13 8.55 9.20 -8.24
N VAL A 14 8.18 7.93 -8.05
CA VAL A 14 8.24 7.28 -6.73
C VAL A 14 9.69 7.14 -6.27
N ARG A 15 10.61 6.74 -7.16
CA ARG A 15 12.05 6.67 -6.87
C ARG A 15 12.59 8.01 -6.37
N ALA A 16 12.27 9.10 -7.06
CA ALA A 16 12.72 10.44 -6.67
C ALA A 16 12.22 10.80 -5.25
N TYR A 17 10.95 10.57 -4.99
CA TYR A 17 10.37 10.80 -3.66
C TYR A 17 11.05 9.95 -2.58
N VAL A 18 11.24 8.66 -2.84
CA VAL A 18 11.88 7.73 -1.90
C VAL A 18 13.30 8.14 -1.59
N GLN A 19 14.09 8.47 -2.60
CA GLN A 19 15.49 8.90 -2.42
C GLN A 19 15.61 10.22 -1.65
N GLU A 20 14.67 11.12 -1.83
CA GLU A 20 14.70 12.43 -1.16
C GLU A 20 14.11 12.37 0.26
N LYS A 21 12.99 11.69 0.46
CA LYS A 21 12.20 11.81 1.69
C LYS A 21 12.28 10.59 2.61
N ILE A 22 12.47 9.39 2.08
CA ILE A 22 12.38 8.13 2.84
C ILE A 22 13.78 7.57 3.17
N ALA A 23 14.55 7.23 2.16
CA ALA A 23 15.83 6.54 2.33
C ALA A 23 16.80 7.24 3.31
N PRO A 24 16.95 8.58 3.32
CA PRO A 24 17.86 9.25 4.24
C PRO A 24 17.45 9.15 5.72
N LYS A 25 16.19 8.80 6.00
CA LYS A 25 15.62 8.77 7.36
C LYS A 25 15.38 7.34 7.88
N ALA A 26 15.36 6.34 7.02
CA ALA A 26 14.98 4.96 7.32
C ALA A 26 15.71 4.38 8.54
N ALA A 27 17.05 4.46 8.57
CA ALA A 27 17.85 3.96 9.67
C ALA A 27 17.58 4.67 11.02
N ALA A 28 17.23 5.96 10.97
CA ALA A 28 16.88 6.72 12.18
C ALA A 28 15.50 6.33 12.70
N TRP A 29 14.53 6.09 11.83
CA TRP A 29 13.20 5.59 12.21
C TRP A 29 13.26 4.20 12.83
N ASP A 30 14.01 3.30 12.22
CA ASP A 30 14.19 1.94 12.74
C ASP A 30 14.78 1.98 14.17
N LYS A 31 15.87 2.72 14.35
CA LYS A 31 16.52 2.87 15.66
C LYS A 31 15.63 3.53 16.71
N ALA A 32 14.80 4.50 16.32
CA ALA A 32 13.95 5.27 17.24
C ALA A 32 12.54 4.68 17.37
N HIS A 33 12.21 3.59 16.65
CA HIS A 33 10.87 3.00 16.56
C HIS A 33 9.81 4.04 16.14
N THR A 34 10.15 4.91 15.17
CA THR A 34 9.29 6.00 14.73
C THR A 34 8.46 5.59 13.53
N PHE A 35 7.15 5.82 13.59
CA PHE A 35 6.25 5.62 12.45
C PHE A 35 6.31 6.86 11.52
N PRO A 36 6.63 6.70 10.21
CA PRO A 36 6.88 7.81 9.29
C PRO A 36 5.59 8.39 8.68
N ALA A 37 4.70 8.91 9.52
CA ALA A 37 3.35 9.36 9.11
C ALA A 37 3.39 10.44 8.02
N ALA A 38 4.35 11.37 8.07
CA ALA A 38 4.46 12.45 7.09
C ALA A 38 4.85 11.93 5.70
N GLU A 39 5.77 10.99 5.64
CA GLU A 39 6.23 10.38 4.39
C GLU A 39 5.18 9.43 3.79
N LEU A 40 4.45 8.72 4.64
CA LEU A 40 3.29 7.93 4.22
C LEU A 40 2.18 8.82 3.64
N LYS A 41 1.94 9.99 4.22
CA LYS A 41 1.00 10.98 3.66
C LYS A 41 1.45 11.45 2.27
N GLY A 42 2.74 11.70 2.07
CA GLY A 42 3.26 12.06 0.75
C GLY A 42 3.06 10.96 -0.29
N LEU A 43 3.22 9.69 0.09
CA LEU A 43 2.90 8.56 -0.79
C LEU A 43 1.39 8.47 -1.09
N ALA A 44 0.52 8.85 -0.15
CA ALA A 44 -0.92 8.95 -0.38
C ALA A 44 -1.25 10.03 -1.43
N GLU A 45 -0.64 11.20 -1.33
CA GLU A 45 -0.79 12.30 -2.30
C GLU A 45 -0.31 11.91 -3.71
N MET A 46 0.60 10.94 -3.81
CA MET A 46 1.05 10.34 -5.07
C MET A 46 0.16 9.20 -5.57
N GLY A 47 -0.93 8.85 -4.89
CA GLY A 47 -1.85 7.77 -5.25
C GLY A 47 -1.37 6.36 -4.93
N CYS A 48 -0.33 6.21 -4.10
CA CYS A 48 0.27 4.89 -3.81
C CYS A 48 -0.60 3.99 -2.90
N TYR A 49 -1.69 4.47 -2.34
CA TYR A 49 -2.55 3.69 -1.44
C TYR A 49 -3.64 2.88 -2.14
N GLY A 50 -4.03 3.28 -3.37
CA GLY A 50 -5.08 2.62 -4.15
C GLY A 50 -4.64 2.37 -5.60
N ILE A 51 -3.47 1.79 -5.82
CA ILE A 51 -2.85 1.69 -7.15
C ILE A 51 -3.74 0.89 -8.11
N ALA A 52 -4.24 -0.27 -7.70
CA ALA A 52 -5.11 -1.12 -8.51
C ALA A 52 -6.62 -0.89 -8.24
N VAL A 53 -6.96 0.08 -7.41
CA VAL A 53 -8.36 0.46 -7.16
C VAL A 53 -8.81 1.39 -8.28
N PRO A 54 -10.01 1.15 -8.88
CA PRO A 54 -10.57 2.04 -9.90
C PRO A 54 -10.73 3.49 -9.42
N ASP A 55 -10.70 4.44 -10.35
CA ASP A 55 -10.86 5.87 -10.09
C ASP A 55 -12.21 6.22 -9.47
N GLU A 56 -13.27 5.49 -9.81
CA GLU A 56 -14.60 5.66 -9.20
C GLU A 56 -14.61 5.44 -7.67
N TYR A 57 -13.62 4.70 -7.13
CA TYR A 57 -13.38 4.51 -5.70
C TYR A 57 -12.15 5.29 -5.19
N GLY A 58 -11.67 6.24 -5.98
CA GLY A 58 -10.58 7.13 -5.58
C GLY A 58 -9.17 6.55 -5.71
N GLY A 59 -9.02 5.42 -6.40
CA GLY A 59 -7.74 4.81 -6.71
C GLY A 59 -7.11 5.33 -8.01
N ALA A 60 -5.93 4.81 -8.35
CA ALA A 60 -5.18 5.18 -9.55
C ALA A 60 -5.56 4.37 -10.80
N GLY A 61 -6.35 3.30 -10.67
CA GLY A 61 -6.81 2.45 -11.77
C GLY A 61 -5.68 1.76 -12.55
N MET A 62 -4.51 1.57 -11.94
CA MET A 62 -3.33 0.98 -12.59
C MET A 62 -3.32 -0.54 -12.43
N ASP A 63 -2.41 -1.20 -13.13
CA ASP A 63 -2.24 -2.64 -13.08
C ASP A 63 -1.34 -3.11 -11.92
N TYR A 64 -1.34 -4.43 -11.66
CA TYR A 64 -0.49 -5.03 -10.63
C TYR A 64 1.02 -4.98 -10.97
N THR A 65 1.39 -4.79 -12.23
CA THR A 65 2.78 -4.54 -12.62
C THR A 65 3.23 -3.18 -12.08
N SER A 66 2.38 -2.17 -12.21
CA SER A 66 2.62 -0.84 -11.63
C SER A 66 2.70 -0.89 -10.10
N LEU A 67 1.83 -1.67 -9.45
CA LEU A 67 1.92 -1.91 -8.00
C LEU A 67 3.28 -2.52 -7.62
N ALA A 68 3.73 -3.56 -8.32
CA ALA A 68 5.02 -4.20 -8.05
C ALA A 68 6.19 -3.22 -8.21
N ILE A 69 6.19 -2.41 -9.26
CA ILE A 69 7.20 -1.39 -9.54
C ILE A 69 7.26 -0.36 -8.39
N ILE A 70 6.11 0.15 -7.97
CA ILE A 70 6.01 1.13 -6.88
C ILE A 70 6.53 0.55 -5.58
N LEU A 71 6.13 -0.68 -5.24
CA LEU A 71 6.59 -1.36 -4.03
C LEU A 71 8.10 -1.64 -4.04
N GLU A 72 8.67 -2.00 -5.20
CA GLU A 72 10.11 -2.18 -5.38
C GLU A 72 10.87 -0.88 -5.08
N GLU A 73 10.43 0.24 -5.63
CA GLU A 73 11.07 1.55 -5.40
C GLU A 73 10.95 1.99 -3.94
N ILE A 74 9.80 1.78 -3.30
CA ILE A 74 9.63 2.12 -1.88
C ILE A 74 10.51 1.21 -1.01
N ALA A 75 10.55 -0.09 -1.30
CA ALA A 75 11.35 -1.06 -0.55
C ALA A 75 12.85 -0.79 -0.64
N ALA A 76 13.32 -0.25 -1.77
CA ALA A 76 14.72 0.18 -1.92
C ALA A 76 15.11 1.31 -0.94
N GLY A 77 14.14 2.08 -0.45
CA GLY A 77 14.37 3.11 0.57
C GLY A 77 14.08 2.62 2.00
N ASP A 78 12.95 1.94 2.19
CA ASP A 78 12.53 1.41 3.49
C ASP A 78 11.52 0.26 3.32
N GLY A 79 11.90 -0.93 3.79
CA GLY A 79 11.08 -2.14 3.69
C GLY A 79 9.80 -2.07 4.54
N GLY A 80 9.83 -1.39 5.69
CA GLY A 80 8.68 -1.19 6.56
C GLY A 80 7.62 -0.31 5.89
N VAL A 81 8.04 0.82 5.31
CA VAL A 81 7.15 1.71 4.54
C VAL A 81 6.54 0.97 3.35
N SER A 82 7.34 0.17 2.62
CA SER A 82 6.83 -0.65 1.52
C SER A 82 5.78 -1.65 1.99
N THR A 83 5.98 -2.27 3.16
CA THR A 83 5.01 -3.20 3.75
C THR A 83 3.69 -2.50 4.07
N VAL A 84 3.71 -1.29 4.62
CA VAL A 84 2.49 -0.51 4.88
C VAL A 84 1.69 -0.28 3.60
N ILE A 85 2.34 0.17 2.53
CA ILE A 85 1.69 0.41 1.23
C ILE A 85 1.21 -0.90 0.60
N SER A 86 2.01 -1.97 0.69
CA SER A 86 1.65 -3.29 0.18
C SER A 86 0.39 -3.83 0.85
N VAL A 87 0.32 -3.84 2.18
CA VAL A 87 -0.84 -4.36 2.94
C VAL A 87 -2.10 -3.55 2.65
N ASN A 88 -2.01 -2.22 2.56
CA ASN A 88 -3.16 -1.39 2.22
C ASN A 88 -3.73 -1.73 0.83
N ASN A 89 -2.88 -1.87 -0.19
CA ASN A 89 -3.31 -2.25 -1.54
C ASN A 89 -3.78 -3.71 -1.62
N CYS A 90 -2.98 -4.62 -1.11
CA CYS A 90 -3.19 -6.06 -1.16
C CYS A 90 -2.69 -6.70 0.15
N PRO A 91 -3.55 -7.20 1.04
CA PRO A 91 -4.92 -7.68 0.75
C PRO A 91 -6.07 -6.69 1.02
N VAL A 92 -5.89 -5.57 1.75
CA VAL A 92 -7.03 -4.80 2.27
C VAL A 92 -7.94 -4.26 1.16
N CYS A 93 -7.41 -3.42 0.26
CA CYS A 93 -8.23 -2.88 -0.83
C CYS A 93 -8.76 -3.98 -1.77
N SER A 94 -7.97 -5.02 -2.07
CA SER A 94 -8.40 -6.11 -2.95
C SER A 94 -9.54 -6.95 -2.36
N ILE A 95 -9.54 -7.19 -1.03
CA ILE A 95 -10.64 -7.84 -0.33
C ILE A 95 -11.90 -6.97 -0.38
N MET A 96 -11.76 -5.67 -0.10
CA MET A 96 -12.87 -4.73 -0.18
C MET A 96 -13.46 -4.66 -1.58
N MET A 97 -12.63 -4.64 -2.63
CA MET A 97 -13.09 -4.69 -4.02
C MET A 97 -13.89 -5.93 -4.33
N SER A 98 -13.45 -7.10 -3.82
CA SER A 98 -14.02 -8.40 -4.18
C SER A 98 -15.28 -8.76 -3.40
N PHE A 99 -15.39 -8.33 -2.14
CA PHE A 99 -16.39 -8.87 -1.20
C PHE A 99 -17.26 -7.81 -0.53
N ALA A 100 -16.87 -6.53 -0.53
CA ALA A 100 -17.64 -5.49 0.12
C ALA A 100 -18.88 -5.08 -0.71
N SER A 101 -19.96 -4.71 -0.03
CA SER A 101 -21.11 -4.06 -0.67
C SER A 101 -20.72 -2.67 -1.20
N GLU A 102 -21.54 -2.11 -2.11
CA GLU A 102 -21.30 -0.76 -2.64
C GLU A 102 -21.25 0.31 -1.54
N GLN A 103 -22.10 0.19 -0.52
CA GLN A 103 -22.05 1.09 0.63
C GLN A 103 -20.73 0.96 1.39
N GLN A 104 -20.28 -0.26 1.67
CA GLN A 104 -18.98 -0.49 2.36
C GLN A 104 -17.79 -0.01 1.52
N LYS A 105 -17.84 -0.14 0.19
CA LYS A 105 -16.81 0.42 -0.68
C LYS A 105 -16.76 1.95 -0.58
N ARG A 106 -17.91 2.62 -0.58
CA ARG A 106 -17.99 4.08 -0.40
C ARG A 106 -17.49 4.53 0.96
N ASP A 107 -17.85 3.80 2.02
CA ASP A 107 -17.54 4.19 3.39
C ASP A 107 -16.07 3.90 3.77
N TRP A 108 -15.48 2.84 3.22
CA TRP A 108 -14.16 2.36 3.65
C TRP A 108 -13.12 2.25 2.53
N LEU A 109 -13.47 1.68 1.37
CA LEU A 109 -12.49 1.53 0.30
C LEU A 109 -12.02 2.88 -0.25
N VAL A 110 -12.93 3.84 -0.41
CA VAL A 110 -12.58 5.18 -0.91
C VAL A 110 -11.56 5.87 0.00
N PRO A 111 -11.77 6.00 1.33
CA PRO A 111 -10.77 6.60 2.20
C PRO A 111 -9.48 5.76 2.32
N LEU A 112 -9.53 4.43 2.22
CA LEU A 112 -8.34 3.58 2.15
C LEU A 112 -7.52 3.84 0.89
N ALA A 113 -8.17 3.91 -0.27
CA ALA A 113 -7.51 4.15 -1.55
C ALA A 113 -6.88 5.55 -1.65
N ARG A 114 -7.46 6.53 -0.98
CA ARG A 114 -6.93 7.91 -0.88
C ARG A 114 -5.87 8.11 0.20
N GLY A 115 -5.63 7.09 1.04
CA GLY A 115 -4.71 7.22 2.17
C GLY A 115 -5.22 8.10 3.32
N GLU A 116 -6.53 8.37 3.37
CA GLU A 116 -7.20 9.03 4.50
C GLU A 116 -7.35 8.07 5.69
N MET A 117 -7.35 6.77 5.40
CA MET A 117 -7.31 5.66 6.35
C MET A 117 -6.18 4.71 5.99
N LEU A 118 -5.66 4.02 7.00
CA LEU A 118 -4.65 2.97 6.83
C LEU A 118 -5.27 1.62 7.14
N GLY A 119 -5.17 0.70 6.17
CA GLY A 119 -5.64 -0.67 6.32
C GLY A 119 -4.63 -1.55 7.03
N ALA A 120 -5.13 -2.52 7.81
CA ALA A 120 -4.32 -3.55 8.42
C ALA A 120 -4.98 -4.92 8.23
N PHE A 121 -4.16 -5.97 8.14
CA PHE A 121 -4.60 -7.34 7.96
C PHE A 121 -4.17 -8.20 9.15
N CYS A 122 -5.14 -8.64 9.95
CA CYS A 122 -4.91 -9.46 11.13
C CYS A 122 -5.33 -10.90 10.83
N LEU A 123 -4.38 -11.77 10.51
CA LEU A 123 -4.62 -13.17 10.14
C LEU A 123 -4.39 -14.13 11.32
N THR A 124 -3.21 -14.03 11.94
CA THR A 124 -2.76 -15.01 12.93
C THR A 124 -3.63 -15.00 14.20
N GLU A 125 -4.05 -16.16 14.64
CA GLU A 125 -4.73 -16.40 15.91
C GLU A 125 -3.80 -17.16 16.88
N PRO A 126 -4.10 -17.21 18.21
CA PRO A 126 -3.21 -17.87 19.19
C PRO A 126 -2.87 -19.33 18.90
N HIS A 127 -3.72 -20.03 18.15
CA HIS A 127 -3.59 -21.45 17.85
C HIS A 127 -3.23 -21.75 16.40
N VAL A 128 -3.21 -20.73 15.51
CA VAL A 128 -2.99 -20.92 14.08
C VAL A 128 -2.35 -19.71 13.41
N GLY A 129 -1.41 -19.96 12.54
CA GLY A 129 -0.73 -18.95 11.72
C GLY A 129 -0.58 -19.44 10.28
N SER A 130 0.43 -20.29 10.02
CA SER A 130 0.71 -20.80 8.66
C SER A 130 -0.41 -21.67 8.09
N ASP A 131 -1.16 -22.38 8.92
CA ASP A 131 -2.35 -23.13 8.51
C ASP A 131 -3.60 -22.24 8.61
N ALA A 132 -3.80 -21.35 7.62
CA ALA A 132 -4.95 -20.45 7.59
C ALA A 132 -6.31 -21.15 7.56
N SER A 133 -6.36 -22.46 7.21
CA SER A 133 -7.60 -23.24 7.26
C SER A 133 -8.09 -23.53 8.67
N GLY A 134 -7.22 -23.40 9.66
CA GLY A 134 -7.53 -23.57 11.08
C GLY A 134 -8.11 -22.33 11.78
N LEU A 135 -8.30 -21.21 11.09
CA LEU A 135 -8.88 -19.97 11.64
C LEU A 135 -10.31 -20.22 12.17
N ARG A 136 -10.64 -19.58 13.28
CA ARG A 136 -11.93 -19.72 13.98
C ARG A 136 -12.73 -18.43 14.11
N THR A 137 -12.13 -17.30 13.81
CA THR A 137 -12.84 -16.00 13.76
C THR A 137 -13.88 -16.03 12.64
N THR A 138 -15.11 -15.62 12.94
CA THR A 138 -16.26 -15.59 12.02
C THR A 138 -16.86 -14.21 11.95
#